data_f7e9ebd7baf9732d24c8e4cf771a85a6
#
_entry.id   f7e9ebd7baf9732d24c8e4cf771a85a6
#
_cell.length_a   1.000
_cell.length_b   1.000
_cell.length_c   1.000
_cell.angle_alpha   90.00
_cell.angle_beta   90.00
_cell.angle_gamma   90.00
#
_symmetry.space_group_name_H-M   'P 1'
#
loop_
_entity.id
_entity.type
_entity.pdbx_description
1 polymer ?
#
loop_
_entity_poly.entity_id
_entity_poly.type
_entity_poly.pdbx_seq_one_letter_code
_entity_poly.pdbx_strand_id
1 'polypeptide(L)'
;MKPFTIAFPLPVSKEDAPKFLLEKLNIDLGKKQVMLPGSSIFYEAVLQGAVTGLDAIFAEHSELTAEEETAIAAHKSLFFLQFFIKTDAEFESFLNVAKKILEAGALGVYVENSGCAGSGKAFEDLASGDIPLEAFINFVETSDSMFTLGMEPFNAPDICIATKNDKLDLRAVLISAADAIVSDCAD
;
A
#
# COMPACT_ATOMS: atom_id res chain seq x y z
N MET A 1 5.25 -5.82 16.35
CA MET A 1 4.70 -5.80 14.97
C MET A 1 3.49 -4.87 14.96
N LYS A 2 3.46 -3.88 14.07
CA LYS A 2 2.28 -3.05 13.80
C LYS A 2 1.46 -3.66 12.67
N PRO A 3 0.13 -3.45 12.62
CA PRO A 3 -0.65 -3.88 11.46
C PRO A 3 -0.29 -3.05 10.23
N PHE A 4 -0.39 -3.64 9.06
CA PHE A 4 -0.55 -2.88 7.83
C PHE A 4 -1.87 -2.14 7.85
N THR A 5 -1.87 -0.90 7.41
CA THR A 5 -3.07 -0.10 7.18
C THR A 5 -3.01 0.41 5.75
N ILE A 6 -3.87 -0.16 4.90
CA ILE A 6 -3.92 0.12 3.47
C ILE A 6 -5.28 0.72 3.14
N ALA A 7 -5.29 1.81 2.41
CA ALA A 7 -6.51 2.46 1.93
C ALA A 7 -6.64 2.37 0.41
N PHE A 8 -7.86 2.14 -0.03
CA PHE A 8 -8.26 2.11 -1.43
C PHE A 8 -9.27 3.23 -1.67
N PRO A 9 -8.91 4.29 -2.42
CA PRO A 9 -9.88 5.31 -2.84
C PRO A 9 -10.93 4.69 -3.75
N LEU A 10 -12.22 4.93 -3.45
CA LEU A 10 -13.34 4.40 -4.22
C LEU A 10 -14.10 5.52 -4.94
N PRO A 11 -14.63 5.25 -6.16
CA PRO A 11 -15.43 6.20 -6.92
C PRO A 11 -16.88 6.29 -6.43
N VAL A 12 -17.25 5.52 -5.41
CA VAL A 12 -18.62 5.46 -4.85
C VAL A 12 -18.67 6.10 -3.48
N SER A 13 -19.83 6.63 -3.10
CA SER A 13 -20.05 7.27 -1.79
C SER A 13 -19.86 6.26 -0.65
N LYS A 14 -19.60 6.76 0.56
CA LYS A 14 -19.48 5.92 1.77
C LYS A 14 -20.76 5.09 2.00
N GLU A 15 -21.92 5.62 1.67
CA GLU A 15 -23.22 4.97 1.81
C GLU A 15 -23.42 3.84 0.79
N ASP A 16 -22.88 4.00 -0.42
CA ASP A 16 -22.99 3.01 -1.51
C ASP A 16 -21.85 1.99 -1.48
N ALA A 17 -20.72 2.29 -0.82
CA ALA A 17 -19.56 1.44 -0.77
C ALA A 17 -19.82 0.04 -0.21
N PRO A 18 -20.66 -0.19 0.83
CA PRO A 18 -20.96 -1.55 1.29
C PRO A 18 -21.60 -2.42 0.21
N LYS A 19 -22.51 -1.84 -0.58
CA LYS A 19 -23.16 -2.55 -1.70
C LYS A 19 -22.13 -2.84 -2.81
N PHE A 20 -21.32 -1.84 -3.17
CA PHE A 20 -20.26 -1.99 -4.17
C PHE A 20 -19.28 -3.12 -3.79
N LEU A 21 -18.78 -3.13 -2.54
CA LEU A 21 -17.83 -4.13 -2.06
C LEU A 21 -18.45 -5.54 -2.00
N LEU A 22 -19.73 -5.63 -1.61
CA LEU A 22 -20.44 -6.92 -1.60
C LEU A 22 -20.64 -7.48 -3.01
N GLU A 23 -21.11 -6.65 -3.94
CA GLU A 23 -21.42 -7.08 -5.31
C GLU A 23 -20.17 -7.39 -6.14
N LYS A 24 -19.09 -6.61 -5.98
CA LYS A 24 -17.87 -6.75 -6.77
C LYS A 24 -16.84 -7.71 -6.17
N LEU A 25 -16.77 -7.78 -4.84
CA LEU A 25 -15.70 -8.49 -4.13
C LEU A 25 -16.22 -9.52 -3.13
N ASN A 26 -17.54 -9.65 -2.97
CA ASN A 26 -18.18 -10.50 -1.95
C ASN A 26 -17.70 -10.17 -0.50
N ILE A 27 -17.43 -8.87 -0.25
CA ILE A 27 -17.01 -8.36 1.06
C ILE A 27 -18.25 -7.90 1.82
N ASP A 28 -18.57 -8.56 2.94
CA ASP A 28 -19.63 -8.19 3.85
C ASP A 28 -19.07 -7.39 5.04
N LEU A 29 -19.27 -6.07 5.04
CA LEU A 29 -18.83 -5.17 6.11
C LEU A 29 -19.64 -5.25 7.39
N GLY A 30 -20.70 -6.06 7.43
CA GLY A 30 -21.45 -6.34 8.65
C GLY A 30 -20.65 -7.16 9.67
N LYS A 31 -19.50 -7.70 9.28
CA LYS A 31 -18.59 -8.48 10.13
C LYS A 31 -17.42 -7.62 10.57
N LYS A 32 -16.98 -7.79 11.84
CA LYS A 32 -15.81 -7.09 12.38
C LYS A 32 -14.51 -7.46 11.63
N GLN A 33 -14.41 -8.71 11.23
CA GLN A 33 -13.30 -9.22 10.43
C GLN A 33 -13.85 -9.87 9.17
N VAL A 34 -13.23 -9.60 8.06
CA VAL A 34 -13.56 -10.15 6.75
C VAL A 34 -12.41 -10.99 6.22
N MET A 35 -12.75 -12.08 5.55
CA MET A 35 -11.79 -12.84 4.74
C MET A 35 -12.12 -12.55 3.28
N LEU A 36 -11.12 -12.09 2.54
CA LEU A 36 -11.30 -11.75 1.14
C LEU A 36 -11.13 -12.99 0.25
N PRO A 37 -11.82 -13.10 -0.88
CA PRO A 37 -11.74 -14.25 -1.76
C PRO A 37 -10.29 -14.51 -2.23
N GLY A 38 -9.77 -15.70 -1.93
CA GLY A 38 -8.40 -16.10 -2.26
C GLY A 38 -7.35 -15.65 -1.27
N SER A 39 -7.77 -15.12 -0.10
CA SER A 39 -6.85 -14.78 0.99
C SER A 39 -6.88 -15.81 2.12
N SER A 40 -5.72 -16.03 2.74
CA SER A 40 -5.57 -16.76 4.01
C SER A 40 -5.56 -15.82 5.23
N ILE A 41 -5.65 -14.51 5.01
CA ILE A 41 -5.55 -13.47 6.04
C ILE A 41 -6.93 -12.97 6.44
N PHE A 42 -7.11 -12.64 7.73
CA PHE A 42 -8.25 -11.88 8.22
C PHE A 42 -7.93 -10.39 8.21
N TYR A 43 -8.87 -9.61 7.70
CA TYR A 43 -8.76 -8.15 7.61
C TYR A 43 -9.81 -7.49 8.52
N GLU A 44 -9.41 -6.45 9.25
CA GLU A 44 -10.34 -5.47 9.78
C GLU A 44 -10.63 -4.45 8.69
N ALA A 45 -11.91 -4.31 8.34
CA ALA A 45 -12.36 -3.46 7.23
C ALA A 45 -13.10 -2.24 7.75
N VAL A 46 -12.70 -1.04 7.29
CA VAL A 46 -13.31 0.22 7.70
C VAL A 46 -13.59 1.09 6.47
N LEU A 47 -14.72 1.81 6.49
CA LEU A 47 -15.08 2.81 5.47
C LEU A 47 -15.02 4.22 6.05
N GLN A 48 -14.35 5.10 5.34
CA GLN A 48 -14.35 6.54 5.60
C GLN A 48 -14.95 7.31 4.41
N GLY A 49 -15.39 8.54 4.66
CA GLY A 49 -15.76 9.46 3.58
C GLY A 49 -14.51 9.94 2.83
N ALA A 50 -14.74 10.69 1.75
CA ALA A 50 -13.66 11.31 0.99
C ALA A 50 -12.83 12.26 1.85
N VAL A 51 -11.55 12.35 1.54
CA VAL A 51 -10.59 13.27 2.15
C VAL A 51 -10.04 14.23 1.09
N THR A 52 -9.67 15.44 1.47
CA THR A 52 -9.06 16.41 0.56
C THR A 52 -7.55 16.22 0.48
N GLY A 53 -6.95 16.48 -0.69
CA GLY A 53 -5.50 16.45 -0.89
C GLY A 53 -4.91 15.05 -1.09
N LEU A 54 -5.72 14.03 -1.27
CA LEU A 54 -5.24 12.67 -1.55
C LEU A 54 -4.51 12.59 -2.89
N ASP A 55 -4.99 13.31 -3.90
CA ASP A 55 -4.37 13.48 -5.22
C ASP A 55 -2.93 14.00 -5.13
N ALA A 56 -2.68 14.98 -4.26
CA ALA A 56 -1.33 15.50 -4.02
C ALA A 56 -0.40 14.43 -3.45
N ILE A 57 -0.87 13.60 -2.49
CA ILE A 57 -0.09 12.49 -1.93
C ILE A 57 0.25 11.48 -3.04
N PHE A 58 -0.70 11.12 -3.88
CA PHE A 58 -0.46 10.20 -4.98
C PHE A 58 0.55 10.76 -6.00
N ALA A 59 0.45 12.06 -6.32
CA ALA A 59 1.38 12.73 -7.24
C ALA A 59 2.82 12.83 -6.71
N GLU A 60 3.02 12.80 -5.39
CA GLU A 60 4.37 12.76 -4.77
C GLU A 60 5.05 11.39 -4.93
N HIS A 61 4.28 10.30 -5.08
CA HIS A 61 4.79 8.93 -5.07
C HIS A 61 4.73 8.24 -6.42
N SER A 62 3.94 8.71 -7.36
CA SER A 62 3.80 8.10 -8.69
C SER A 62 3.52 9.12 -9.78
N GLU A 63 3.98 8.84 -11.00
CA GLU A 63 3.59 9.60 -12.18
C GLU A 63 2.12 9.29 -12.50
N LEU A 64 1.24 10.27 -12.31
CA LEU A 64 -0.17 10.15 -12.63
C LEU A 64 -0.46 10.70 -14.03
N THR A 65 -1.33 10.04 -14.76
CA THR A 65 -2.00 10.67 -15.91
C THR A 65 -3.01 11.70 -15.41
N ALA A 66 -3.37 12.68 -16.24
CA ALA A 66 -4.38 13.68 -15.88
C ALA A 66 -5.76 13.07 -15.56
N GLU A 67 -6.06 11.91 -16.12
CA GLU A 67 -7.28 11.14 -15.87
C GLU A 67 -7.24 10.50 -14.49
N GLU A 68 -6.12 9.88 -14.10
CA GLU A 68 -5.91 9.28 -12.78
C GLU A 68 -5.94 10.34 -11.67
N GLU A 69 -5.22 11.46 -11.87
CA GLU A 69 -5.24 12.59 -10.93
C GLU A 69 -6.65 13.11 -10.70
N THR A 70 -7.42 13.35 -11.79
CA THR A 70 -8.80 13.78 -11.71
C THR A 70 -9.68 12.76 -10.99
N ALA A 71 -9.52 11.47 -11.27
CA ALA A 71 -10.29 10.41 -10.65
C ALA A 71 -9.99 10.29 -9.15
N ILE A 72 -8.70 10.34 -8.76
CA ILE A 72 -8.27 10.30 -7.36
C ILE A 72 -8.76 11.53 -6.60
N ALA A 73 -8.64 12.73 -7.18
CA ALA A 73 -9.17 13.96 -6.60
C ALA A 73 -10.69 13.90 -6.37
N ALA A 74 -11.41 13.20 -7.27
CA ALA A 74 -12.87 13.03 -7.21
C ALA A 74 -13.34 11.78 -6.46
N HIS A 75 -12.45 11.06 -5.74
CA HIS A 75 -12.86 9.90 -4.96
C HIS A 75 -13.94 10.28 -3.93
N LYS A 76 -14.81 9.34 -3.60
CA LYS A 76 -15.98 9.62 -2.75
C LYS A 76 -15.94 8.93 -1.39
N SER A 77 -15.09 7.89 -1.28
CA SER A 77 -14.85 7.19 -0.02
C SER A 77 -13.48 6.52 -0.02
N LEU A 78 -13.04 6.09 1.16
CA LEU A 78 -11.83 5.29 1.38
C LEU A 78 -12.22 3.97 2.03
N PHE A 79 -11.76 2.88 1.44
CA PHE A 79 -11.89 1.54 1.99
C PHE A 79 -10.56 1.14 2.60
N PHE A 80 -10.51 1.01 3.93
CA PHE A 80 -9.33 0.62 4.68
C PHE A 80 -9.36 -0.86 5.01
N LEU A 81 -8.19 -1.49 4.87
CA LEU A 81 -7.90 -2.83 5.38
C LEU A 81 -6.76 -2.73 6.40
N GLN A 82 -6.97 -3.30 7.59
CA GLN A 82 -5.92 -3.50 8.59
C GLN A 82 -5.69 -4.99 8.80
N PHE A 83 -4.43 -5.40 8.78
CA PHE A 83 -4.04 -6.82 8.88
C PHE A 83 -2.59 -6.97 9.28
N PHE A 84 -2.20 -8.20 9.65
CA PHE A 84 -0.82 -8.58 9.92
C PHE A 84 -0.34 -9.54 8.85
N ILE A 85 0.92 -9.42 8.45
CA ILE A 85 1.63 -10.36 7.58
C ILE A 85 2.75 -11.00 8.41
N LYS A 86 2.83 -12.32 8.39
CA LYS A 86 3.81 -13.11 9.14
C LYS A 86 4.69 -13.96 8.23
N THR A 87 4.28 -14.16 6.99
CA THR A 87 4.97 -15.01 6.02
C THR A 87 4.88 -14.42 4.62
N ASP A 88 5.82 -14.78 3.75
CA ASP A 88 5.82 -14.38 2.34
C ASP A 88 4.53 -14.81 1.63
N ALA A 89 4.01 -16.00 1.95
CA ALA A 89 2.76 -16.49 1.38
C ALA A 89 1.55 -15.62 1.76
N GLU A 90 1.54 -15.05 2.97
CA GLU A 90 0.53 -14.07 3.36
C GLU A 90 0.72 -12.75 2.63
N PHE A 91 1.96 -12.31 2.42
CA PHE A 91 2.25 -11.11 1.63
C PHE A 91 1.77 -11.27 0.18
N GLU A 92 2.14 -12.35 -0.49
CA GLU A 92 1.63 -12.66 -1.84
C GLU A 92 0.09 -12.76 -1.88
N SER A 93 -0.50 -13.36 -0.85
CA SER A 93 -1.96 -13.43 -0.72
C SER A 93 -2.58 -12.03 -0.67
N PHE A 94 -1.97 -11.09 0.07
CA PHE A 94 -2.42 -9.70 0.11
C PHE A 94 -2.25 -8.99 -1.25
N LEU A 95 -1.13 -9.17 -1.95
CA LEU A 95 -0.93 -8.59 -3.27
C LEU A 95 -2.05 -8.99 -4.25
N ASN A 96 -2.44 -10.27 -4.23
CA ASN A 96 -3.56 -10.77 -5.02
C ASN A 96 -4.91 -10.14 -4.62
N VAL A 97 -5.10 -9.85 -3.33
CA VAL A 97 -6.30 -9.15 -2.84
C VAL A 97 -6.30 -7.70 -3.31
N ALA A 98 -5.19 -6.98 -3.17
CA ALA A 98 -5.06 -5.59 -3.63
C ALA A 98 -5.37 -5.47 -5.13
N LYS A 99 -4.82 -6.37 -5.94
CA LYS A 99 -5.11 -6.45 -7.38
C LYS A 99 -6.61 -6.62 -7.66
N LYS A 100 -7.31 -7.52 -6.97
CA LYS A 100 -8.75 -7.72 -7.15
C LYS A 100 -9.57 -6.47 -6.76
N ILE A 101 -9.14 -5.72 -5.74
CA ILE A 101 -9.80 -4.49 -5.33
C ILE A 101 -9.61 -3.41 -6.40
N LEU A 102 -8.42 -3.32 -7.00
CA LEU A 102 -8.15 -2.43 -8.13
C LEU A 102 -8.97 -2.82 -9.37
N GLU A 103 -9.00 -4.09 -9.74
CA GLU A 103 -9.83 -4.63 -10.84
C GLU A 103 -11.34 -4.37 -10.63
N ALA A 104 -11.80 -4.33 -9.39
CA ALA A 104 -13.18 -3.98 -9.04
C ALA A 104 -13.50 -2.49 -9.25
N GLY A 105 -12.49 -1.63 -9.39
CA GLY A 105 -12.63 -0.21 -9.70
C GLY A 105 -12.16 0.73 -8.60
N ALA A 106 -11.34 0.28 -7.66
CA ALA A 106 -10.60 1.20 -6.79
C ALA A 106 -9.58 2.01 -7.61
N LEU A 107 -9.34 3.24 -7.19
CA LEU A 107 -8.58 4.23 -7.98
C LEU A 107 -7.06 4.15 -7.74
N GLY A 108 -6.65 3.40 -6.72
CA GLY A 108 -5.26 3.23 -6.35
C GLY A 108 -5.11 2.62 -4.96
N VAL A 109 -3.88 2.62 -4.46
CA VAL A 109 -3.49 2.09 -3.16
C VAL A 109 -2.72 3.16 -2.39
N TYR A 110 -3.08 3.39 -1.13
CA TYR A 110 -2.36 4.23 -0.19
C TYR A 110 -1.95 3.42 1.02
N VAL A 111 -0.65 3.37 1.30
CA VAL A 111 -0.05 2.66 2.44
C VAL A 111 0.16 3.65 3.58
N GLU A 112 -0.72 3.65 4.57
CA GLU A 112 -0.69 4.65 5.66
C GLU A 112 0.61 4.56 6.49
N ASN A 113 1.17 3.35 6.64
CA ASN A 113 2.37 3.12 7.45
C ASN A 113 3.63 3.84 6.90
N SER A 114 3.73 3.99 5.59
CA SER A 114 4.90 4.58 4.91
C SER A 114 4.59 5.90 4.21
N GLY A 115 3.30 6.19 3.99
CA GLY A 115 2.85 7.27 3.12
C GLY A 115 2.92 6.95 1.62
N CYS A 116 3.41 5.77 1.21
CA CYS A 116 3.44 5.38 -0.20
C CYS A 116 2.05 5.40 -0.82
N ALA A 117 1.95 5.89 -2.05
CA ALA A 117 0.72 5.87 -2.83
C ALA A 117 1.01 5.57 -4.30
N GLY A 118 0.12 4.82 -4.94
CA GLY A 118 0.24 4.53 -6.37
C GLY A 118 -1.13 4.38 -7.01
N SER A 119 -1.29 4.91 -8.24
CA SER A 119 -2.46 4.58 -9.05
C SER A 119 -2.53 3.07 -9.25
N GLY A 120 -3.68 2.54 -9.70
CA GLY A 120 -3.84 1.10 -9.87
C GLY A 120 -2.70 0.48 -10.67
N LYS A 121 -2.34 1.09 -11.81
CA LYS A 121 -1.26 0.62 -12.65
C LYS A 121 0.12 0.75 -11.99
N ALA A 122 0.43 1.91 -11.41
CA ALA A 122 1.73 2.13 -10.77
C ALA A 122 1.96 1.15 -9.61
N PHE A 123 0.91 0.88 -8.81
CA PHE A 123 0.98 -0.11 -7.74
C PHE A 123 1.18 -1.53 -8.30
N GLU A 124 0.46 -1.93 -9.35
CA GLU A 124 0.62 -3.24 -9.98
C GLU A 124 2.01 -3.44 -10.56
N ASP A 125 2.57 -2.42 -11.20
CA ASP A 125 3.92 -2.46 -11.78
C ASP A 125 4.98 -2.67 -10.68
N LEU A 126 4.89 -1.94 -9.55
CA LEU A 126 5.79 -2.11 -8.40
C LEU A 126 5.59 -3.47 -7.71
N ALA A 127 4.34 -3.85 -7.44
CA ALA A 127 4.00 -5.09 -6.75
C ALA A 127 4.34 -6.37 -7.55
N SER A 128 4.49 -6.24 -8.88
CA SER A 128 4.90 -7.32 -9.78
C SER A 128 6.39 -7.27 -10.13
N GLY A 129 7.12 -6.29 -9.61
CA GLY A 129 8.56 -6.14 -9.84
C GLY A 129 9.40 -7.15 -9.05
N ASP A 130 10.73 -7.07 -9.22
CA ASP A 130 11.67 -7.97 -8.55
C ASP A 130 11.69 -7.76 -7.03
N ILE A 131 11.32 -6.55 -6.56
CA ILE A 131 11.27 -6.19 -5.13
C ILE A 131 9.92 -5.54 -4.83
N PRO A 132 8.86 -6.34 -4.57
CA PRO A 132 7.51 -5.83 -4.29
C PRO A 132 7.43 -4.89 -3.07
N LEU A 133 8.42 -4.92 -2.18
CA LEU A 133 8.49 -4.05 -0.99
C LEU A 133 8.52 -2.56 -1.35
N GLU A 134 9.00 -2.18 -2.55
CA GLU A 134 9.00 -0.77 -2.98
C GLU A 134 7.58 -0.17 -3.08
N ALA A 135 6.55 -0.99 -3.21
CA ALA A 135 5.17 -0.51 -3.15
C ALA A 135 4.68 -0.18 -1.73
N PHE A 136 5.42 -0.62 -0.68
CA PHE A 136 5.00 -0.55 0.72
C PHE A 136 5.96 0.24 1.62
N ILE A 137 7.22 0.37 1.23
CA ILE A 137 8.26 1.05 1.98
C ILE A 137 8.65 2.32 1.23
N ASN A 138 8.62 3.46 1.90
CA ASN A 138 9.07 4.72 1.34
C ASN A 138 10.58 4.90 1.59
N PHE A 139 11.32 5.15 0.50
CA PHE A 139 12.76 5.39 0.50
C PHE A 139 13.01 6.90 0.36
N VAL A 140 13.20 7.56 1.50
CA VAL A 140 13.31 9.02 1.60
C VAL A 140 14.76 9.45 1.52
N GLU A 141 15.06 10.38 0.61
CA GLU A 141 16.35 11.02 0.47
C GLU A 141 16.34 12.44 1.07
N THR A 142 17.38 12.76 1.83
CA THR A 142 17.65 14.09 2.35
C THR A 142 19.04 14.55 1.94
N SER A 143 19.45 15.77 2.33
CA SER A 143 20.79 16.30 1.99
C SER A 143 21.96 15.49 2.57
N ASP A 144 21.75 14.74 3.65
CA ASP A 144 22.81 14.09 4.42
C ASP A 144 22.53 12.61 4.74
N SER A 145 21.35 12.10 4.41
CA SER A 145 20.97 10.72 4.67
C SER A 145 19.91 10.22 3.70
N MET A 146 19.81 8.89 3.59
CA MET A 146 18.70 8.20 2.98
C MET A 146 18.15 7.19 3.98
N PHE A 147 16.83 7.07 4.13
CA PHE A 147 16.21 6.19 5.11
C PHE A 147 14.89 5.61 4.60
N THR A 148 14.47 4.52 5.25
CA THR A 148 13.18 3.88 4.99
C THR A 148 12.10 4.39 5.94
N LEU A 149 10.85 4.38 5.50
CA LEU A 149 9.66 4.51 6.34
C LEU A 149 8.69 3.38 6.01
N GLY A 150 8.19 2.71 7.04
CA GLY A 150 7.16 1.69 6.89
C GLY A 150 7.64 0.26 7.00
N MET A 151 8.80 -0.02 7.60
CA MET A 151 9.28 -1.38 7.83
C MET A 151 8.68 -2.05 9.08
N GLU A 152 8.09 -1.29 10.01
CA GLU A 152 7.50 -1.86 11.24
C GLU A 152 6.41 -2.93 11.02
N PRO A 153 5.51 -2.83 10.02
CA PRO A 153 4.56 -3.90 9.73
C PRO A 153 5.20 -5.23 9.32
N PHE A 154 6.40 -5.17 8.73
CA PHE A 154 7.23 -6.36 8.43
C PHE A 154 8.04 -6.85 9.64
N ASN A 155 7.75 -6.33 10.84
CA ASN A 155 8.50 -6.63 12.07
C ASN A 155 9.98 -6.21 12.01
N ALA A 156 10.33 -5.27 11.16
CA ALA A 156 11.67 -4.75 10.96
C ALA A 156 11.77 -3.27 11.37
N PRO A 157 12.91 -2.79 11.87
CA PRO A 157 13.12 -1.37 12.10
C PRO A 157 13.37 -0.63 10.79
N ASP A 158 12.96 0.63 10.72
CA ASP A 158 13.41 1.50 9.65
C ASP A 158 14.93 1.70 9.72
N ILE A 159 15.58 1.75 8.57
CA ILE A 159 17.04 1.86 8.43
C ILE A 159 17.44 3.19 7.82
N CYS A 160 18.66 3.65 8.14
CA CYS A 160 19.19 4.92 7.66
C CYS A 160 20.64 4.75 7.24
N ILE A 161 21.01 5.36 6.11
CA ILE A 161 22.37 5.42 5.58
C ILE A 161 22.77 6.88 5.43
N ALA A 162 23.97 7.27 5.92
CA ALA A 162 24.51 8.61 5.71
C ALA A 162 25.07 8.76 4.29
N THR A 163 24.74 9.87 3.61
CA THR A 163 25.08 10.14 2.19
C THR A 163 26.52 10.63 1.96
N LYS A 164 27.47 10.13 2.73
CA LYS A 164 28.88 10.59 2.64
C LYS A 164 29.68 9.99 1.47
N ASN A 165 29.09 9.18 0.61
CA ASN A 165 29.81 8.46 -0.43
C ASN A 165 29.14 8.61 -1.80
N ASP A 166 29.59 9.59 -2.57
CA ASP A 166 29.06 9.92 -3.90
C ASP A 166 29.27 8.82 -4.98
N LYS A 167 29.91 7.68 -4.62
CA LYS A 167 30.25 6.62 -5.58
C LYS A 167 29.30 5.43 -5.53
N LEU A 168 28.40 5.36 -4.55
CA LEU A 168 27.46 4.26 -4.37
C LEU A 168 26.05 4.72 -4.74
N ASP A 169 25.31 3.89 -5.44
CA ASP A 169 23.87 4.02 -5.55
C ASP A 169 23.25 3.66 -4.19
N LEU A 170 23.10 4.68 -3.35
CA LEU A 170 22.60 4.51 -1.99
C LEU A 170 21.16 4.00 -1.96
N ARG A 171 20.36 4.35 -2.98
CA ARG A 171 18.99 3.85 -3.11
C ARG A 171 19.00 2.34 -3.32
N ALA A 172 19.78 1.84 -4.27
CA ALA A 172 19.89 0.41 -4.53
C ALA A 172 20.42 -0.37 -3.31
N VAL A 173 21.39 0.21 -2.58
CA VAL A 173 21.91 -0.38 -1.34
C VAL A 173 20.82 -0.44 -0.26
N LEU A 174 20.06 0.62 -0.09
CA LEU A 174 19.00 0.69 0.93
C LEU A 174 17.85 -0.27 0.62
N ILE A 175 17.44 -0.36 -0.65
CA ILE A 175 16.42 -1.31 -1.12
C ILE A 175 16.87 -2.75 -0.83
N SER A 176 18.10 -3.10 -1.24
CA SER A 176 18.63 -4.45 -1.01
C SER A 176 18.77 -4.79 0.48
N ALA A 177 19.15 -3.81 1.31
CA ALA A 177 19.22 -4.00 2.76
C ALA A 177 17.84 -4.18 3.39
N ALA A 178 16.85 -3.40 2.96
CA ALA A 178 15.46 -3.53 3.42
C ALA A 178 14.89 -4.91 3.07
N ASP A 179 15.09 -5.36 1.83
CA ASP A 179 14.64 -6.67 1.36
C ASP A 179 15.26 -7.80 2.16
N ALA A 180 16.59 -7.78 2.38
CA ALA A 180 17.27 -8.78 3.20
C ALA A 180 16.76 -8.81 4.64
N ILE A 181 16.56 -7.64 5.28
CA ILE A 181 16.07 -7.55 6.67
C ILE A 181 14.63 -8.06 6.78
N VAL A 182 13.76 -7.71 5.83
CA VAL A 182 12.37 -8.17 5.85
C VAL A 182 12.30 -9.69 5.66
N SER A 183 13.10 -10.24 4.74
CA SER A 183 13.19 -11.69 4.52
C SER A 183 13.68 -12.44 5.77
N ASP A 184 14.70 -11.91 6.46
CA ASP A 184 15.21 -12.52 7.71
C ASP A 184 14.20 -12.42 8.88
N CYS A 185 13.29 -11.46 8.87
CA CYS A 185 12.28 -11.30 9.92
C CYS A 185 11.00 -12.14 9.67
N ALA A 186 10.85 -12.71 8.48
CA ALA A 186 9.71 -13.54 8.10
C ALA A 186 9.83 -15.02 8.57
N ASP A 187 11.03 -15.46 8.99
CA ASP A 187 11.30 -16.78 9.55
C ASP A 187 11.12 -16.81 11.09
#